data_da3cf6ba65d61a0332c75b7e59b19068
#
_entry.id   da3cf6ba65d61a0332c75b7e59b19068
#
_cell.length_a   1.000
_cell.length_b   1.000
_cell.length_c   1.000
_cell.angle_alpha   90.00
_cell.angle_beta   90.00
_cell.angle_gamma   90.00
#
_symmetry.space_group_name_H-M   'P 1'
#
loop_
_entity.id
_entity.type
_entity.pdbx_description
1 polymer ?
#
loop_
_entity_poly.entity_id
_entity_poly.type
_entity_poly.pdbx_seq_one_letter_code
_entity_poly.pdbx_strand_id
1 'polypeptide(L)'
;VADSVLEFVLASPEVILVTTPEPSSITDSYSLMKALYKNPKFIRNGTNVHLVANKVTSEAEGNAVYQKLNSVVEKFLDGKLHYLGMIPADPTLEKAVRNQKTVSTVSPNAKSTKAFEIIAQNLMTGDDKNRYRWGITQLFNNFMGRS
;
A
#
# COMPACT_ATOMS: atom_id res chain seq x y z
N VAL A 1 -2.58 -2.42 -19.52
CA VAL A 1 -1.76 -3.31 -18.69
C VAL A 1 -1.28 -4.47 -19.55
N ALA A 2 0.01 -4.76 -19.53
CA ALA A 2 0.58 -5.86 -20.31
C ALA A 2 0.07 -7.21 -19.82
N ASP A 3 -0.24 -8.13 -20.74
CA ASP A 3 -0.77 -9.46 -20.43
C ASP A 3 0.16 -10.25 -19.48
N SER A 4 1.48 -10.11 -19.64
CA SER A 4 2.47 -10.74 -18.75
C SER A 4 2.34 -10.28 -17.30
N VAL A 5 2.06 -9.00 -17.05
CA VAL A 5 1.84 -8.47 -15.69
C VAL A 5 0.58 -9.08 -15.09
N LEU A 6 -0.50 -9.17 -15.86
CA LEU A 6 -1.75 -9.79 -15.41
C LEU A 6 -1.54 -11.27 -15.06
N GLU A 7 -0.77 -12.02 -15.86
CA GLU A 7 -0.48 -13.43 -15.59
C GLU A 7 0.25 -13.63 -14.27
N PHE A 8 1.26 -12.79 -13.97
CA PHE A 8 1.96 -12.85 -12.67
C PHE A 8 1.04 -12.56 -11.51
N VAL A 9 0.20 -11.53 -11.64
CA VAL A 9 -0.78 -11.19 -10.59
C VAL A 9 -1.78 -12.31 -10.39
N LEU A 10 -2.28 -12.90 -11.47
CA LEU A 10 -3.24 -14.01 -11.41
C LEU A 10 -2.67 -15.28 -10.78
N ALA A 11 -1.35 -15.47 -10.86
CA ALA A 11 -0.67 -16.60 -10.26
C ALA A 11 -0.39 -16.39 -8.76
N SER A 12 -0.58 -15.18 -8.24
CA SER A 12 -0.27 -14.81 -6.87
C SER A 12 -1.51 -14.86 -5.98
N PRO A 13 -1.47 -15.52 -4.80
CA PRO A 13 -2.61 -15.52 -3.88
C PRO A 13 -2.81 -14.18 -3.18
N GLU A 14 -1.74 -13.42 -3.00
CA GLU A 14 -1.73 -12.10 -2.37
C GLU A 14 -1.04 -11.10 -3.28
N VAL A 15 -1.65 -9.92 -3.43
CA VAL A 15 -1.13 -8.82 -4.25
C VAL A 15 -0.98 -7.59 -3.38
N ILE A 16 0.17 -6.95 -3.45
CA ILE A 16 0.39 -5.65 -2.82
C ILE A 16 0.36 -4.57 -3.89
N LEU A 17 -0.65 -3.71 -3.82
CA LEU A 17 -0.81 -2.55 -4.70
C LEU A 17 -0.24 -1.32 -4.00
N VAL A 18 0.83 -0.77 -4.54
CA VAL A 18 1.45 0.45 -4.01
C VAL A 18 0.99 1.64 -4.85
N THR A 19 0.44 2.65 -4.19
CA THR A 19 -0.03 3.88 -4.83
C THR A 19 0.38 5.10 -4.03
N THR A 20 0.46 6.25 -4.70
CA THR A 20 0.75 7.54 -4.06
C THR A 20 -0.50 8.43 -4.05
N PRO A 21 -0.52 9.54 -3.28
CA PRO A 21 -1.61 10.50 -3.33
C PRO A 21 -1.79 11.24 -4.66
N GLU A 22 -0.83 11.12 -5.57
CA GLU A 22 -0.90 11.76 -6.88
C GLU A 22 -2.08 11.25 -7.71
N PRO A 23 -2.86 12.13 -8.35
CA PRO A 23 -4.03 11.72 -9.13
C PRO A 23 -3.73 10.69 -10.23
N SER A 24 -2.58 10.80 -10.90
CA SER A 24 -2.14 9.83 -11.92
C SER A 24 -1.93 8.43 -11.33
N SER A 25 -1.26 8.35 -10.18
CA SER A 25 -1.03 7.09 -9.49
C SER A 25 -2.34 6.41 -9.07
N ILE A 26 -3.30 7.18 -8.57
CA ILE A 26 -4.63 6.67 -8.20
C ILE A 26 -5.38 6.17 -9.44
N THR A 27 -5.32 6.90 -10.55
CA THR A 27 -5.95 6.50 -11.81
C THR A 27 -5.33 5.22 -12.38
N ASP A 28 -4.02 5.11 -12.34
CA ASP A 28 -3.31 3.90 -12.82
C ASP A 28 -3.65 2.69 -11.95
N SER A 29 -3.70 2.87 -10.63
CA SER A 29 -4.11 1.85 -9.69
C SER A 29 -5.55 1.36 -9.96
N TYR A 30 -6.47 2.28 -10.20
CA TYR A 30 -7.84 1.93 -10.57
C TYR A 30 -7.90 1.18 -11.90
N SER A 31 -7.13 1.60 -12.90
CA SER A 31 -7.08 0.94 -14.21
C SER A 31 -6.58 -0.50 -14.09
N LEU A 32 -5.56 -0.73 -13.26
CA LEU A 32 -5.08 -2.08 -12.96
C LEU A 32 -6.17 -2.93 -12.28
N MET A 33 -6.81 -2.39 -11.24
CA MET A 33 -7.90 -3.09 -10.54
C MET A 33 -9.04 -3.45 -11.49
N LYS A 34 -9.41 -2.53 -12.36
CA LYS A 34 -10.43 -2.78 -13.39
C LYS A 34 -10.05 -3.92 -14.33
N ALA A 35 -8.79 -3.98 -14.76
CA ALA A 35 -8.30 -5.06 -15.60
C ALA A 35 -8.32 -6.42 -14.88
N LEU A 36 -7.94 -6.44 -13.60
CA LEU A 36 -7.97 -7.65 -12.78
C LEU A 36 -9.40 -8.17 -12.57
N TYR A 37 -10.31 -7.31 -12.14
CA TYR A 37 -11.70 -7.70 -11.86
C TYR A 37 -12.50 -8.06 -13.11
N LYS A 38 -12.06 -7.67 -14.30
CA LYS A 38 -12.62 -8.16 -15.57
C LYS A 38 -12.18 -9.57 -15.93
N ASN A 39 -11.13 -10.07 -15.30
CA ASN A 39 -10.61 -11.40 -15.59
C ASN A 39 -11.28 -12.44 -14.69
N PRO A 40 -12.02 -13.43 -15.29
CA PRO A 40 -12.74 -14.44 -14.49
C PRO A 40 -11.83 -15.30 -13.61
N LYS A 41 -10.55 -15.47 -13.99
CA LYS A 41 -9.57 -16.21 -13.19
C LYS A 41 -9.26 -15.51 -11.89
N PHE A 42 -9.19 -14.17 -11.89
CA PHE A 42 -8.93 -13.37 -10.71
C PHE A 42 -10.02 -13.57 -9.65
N ILE A 43 -11.28 -13.47 -10.06
CA ILE A 43 -12.43 -13.67 -9.17
C ILE A 43 -12.47 -15.10 -8.63
N ARG A 44 -12.23 -16.09 -9.49
CA ARG A 44 -12.24 -17.51 -9.14
C ARG A 44 -11.16 -17.90 -8.15
N ASN A 45 -9.96 -17.32 -8.28
CA ASN A 45 -8.82 -17.62 -7.43
C ASN A 45 -8.93 -17.00 -6.03
N GLY A 46 -9.85 -16.04 -5.84
CA GLY A 46 -10.02 -15.37 -4.54
C GLY A 46 -8.79 -14.59 -4.09
N THR A 47 -8.05 -14.02 -5.03
CA THR A 47 -6.83 -13.25 -4.74
C THR A 47 -7.14 -12.02 -3.90
N ASN A 48 -6.42 -11.85 -2.79
CA ASN A 48 -6.51 -10.66 -1.96
C ASN A 48 -5.62 -9.55 -2.50
N VAL A 49 -6.16 -8.33 -2.55
CA VAL A 49 -5.38 -7.15 -2.93
C VAL A 49 -5.25 -6.24 -1.73
N HIS A 50 -4.00 -5.99 -1.33
CA HIS A 50 -3.63 -5.14 -0.22
C HIS A 50 -3.10 -3.82 -0.75
N LEU A 51 -3.61 -2.70 -0.24
CA LEU A 51 -3.16 -1.37 -0.62
C LEU A 51 -2.12 -0.85 0.35
N VAL A 52 -1.04 -0.31 -0.19
CA VAL A 52 -0.06 0.50 0.53
C VAL A 52 -0.07 1.91 -0.05
N ALA A 53 -0.36 2.91 0.78
CA ALA A 53 -0.27 4.31 0.40
C ALA A 53 1.17 4.81 0.65
N ASN A 54 1.89 5.13 -0.43
CA ASN A 54 3.29 5.55 -0.38
C ASN A 54 3.42 7.07 -0.50
N LYS A 55 4.50 7.62 0.04
CA LYS A 55 4.83 9.06 -0.01
C LYS A 55 3.74 9.96 0.58
N VAL A 56 3.13 9.52 1.65
CA VAL A 56 2.09 10.30 2.32
C VAL A 56 2.70 11.31 3.30
N THR A 57 2.04 12.45 3.45
CA THR A 57 2.47 13.51 4.37
C THR A 57 1.77 13.44 5.74
N SER A 58 0.69 12.66 5.82
CA SER A 58 -0.07 12.46 7.05
C SER A 58 -0.85 11.15 7.02
N GLU A 59 -1.30 10.69 8.19
CA GLU A 59 -2.20 9.54 8.30
C GLU A 59 -3.53 9.81 7.57
N ALA A 60 -4.05 11.02 7.68
CA ALA A 60 -5.29 11.41 7.01
C ALA A 60 -5.17 11.30 5.49
N GLU A 61 -4.02 11.70 4.92
CA GLU A 61 -3.76 11.57 3.49
C GLU A 61 -3.72 10.09 3.04
N GLY A 62 -3.04 9.23 3.81
CA GLY A 62 -3.00 7.80 3.53
C GLY A 62 -4.38 7.15 3.57
N ASN A 63 -5.17 7.47 4.59
CA ASN A 63 -6.56 7.02 4.71
C ASN A 63 -7.43 7.52 3.55
N ALA A 64 -7.25 8.77 3.13
CA ALA A 64 -7.99 9.34 2.01
C ALA A 64 -7.69 8.62 0.68
N VAL A 65 -6.44 8.27 0.43
CA VAL A 65 -6.04 7.46 -0.74
C VAL A 65 -6.74 6.11 -0.73
N TYR A 66 -6.70 5.41 0.41
CA TYR A 66 -7.39 4.12 0.55
C TYR A 66 -8.89 4.25 0.32
N GLN A 67 -9.56 5.17 1.01
CA GLN A 67 -11.01 5.36 0.90
C GLN A 67 -11.43 5.68 -0.53
N LYS A 68 -10.68 6.52 -1.21
CA LYS A 68 -10.96 6.90 -2.60
C LYS A 68 -10.90 5.70 -3.54
N LEU A 69 -9.85 4.88 -3.46
CA LEU A 69 -9.72 3.69 -4.28
C LEU A 69 -10.70 2.59 -3.90
N ASN A 70 -10.86 2.30 -2.61
CA ASN A 70 -11.75 1.25 -2.15
C ASN A 70 -13.22 1.54 -2.51
N SER A 71 -13.66 2.78 -2.37
CA SER A 71 -15.03 3.17 -2.72
C SER A 71 -15.35 2.94 -4.20
N VAL A 72 -14.39 3.19 -5.06
CA VAL A 72 -14.53 2.96 -6.51
C VAL A 72 -14.52 1.46 -6.83
N VAL A 73 -13.64 0.70 -6.18
CA VAL A 73 -13.58 -0.76 -6.34
C VAL A 73 -14.86 -1.41 -5.85
N GLU A 74 -15.37 -1.04 -4.68
CA GLU A 74 -16.65 -1.56 -4.15
C GLU A 74 -17.83 -1.22 -5.08
N LYS A 75 -17.89 0.03 -5.53
CA LYS A 75 -19.03 0.52 -6.32
C LYS A 75 -19.07 -0.04 -7.75
N PHE A 76 -17.91 -0.14 -8.42
CA PHE A 76 -17.86 -0.43 -9.85
C PHE A 76 -17.30 -1.80 -10.20
N LEU A 77 -16.55 -2.43 -9.28
CA LEU A 77 -15.88 -3.70 -9.55
C LEU A 77 -16.37 -4.86 -8.67
N ASP A 78 -17.33 -4.58 -7.78
CA ASP A 78 -17.84 -5.56 -6.82
C ASP A 78 -16.73 -6.28 -6.04
N GLY A 79 -15.72 -5.51 -5.66
CA GLY A 79 -14.54 -5.99 -4.96
C GLY A 79 -14.25 -5.20 -3.70
N LYS A 80 -13.16 -5.55 -3.04
CA LYS A 80 -12.69 -4.88 -1.83
C LYS A 80 -11.17 -4.84 -1.80
N LEU A 81 -10.63 -3.69 -1.42
CA LEU A 81 -9.22 -3.55 -1.09
C LEU A 81 -9.01 -3.71 0.42
N HIS A 82 -7.94 -4.38 0.79
CA HIS A 82 -7.47 -4.42 2.17
C HIS A 82 -6.41 -3.34 2.37
N TYR A 83 -6.61 -2.46 3.34
CA TYR A 83 -5.61 -1.43 3.63
C TYR A 83 -4.47 -2.02 4.45
N LEU A 84 -3.29 -2.18 3.86
CA LEU A 84 -2.14 -2.80 4.52
C LEU A 84 -1.29 -1.79 5.30
N GLY A 85 -1.19 -0.56 4.83
CA GLY A 85 -0.45 0.50 5.51
C GLY A 85 -0.08 1.67 4.64
N MET A 86 0.73 2.53 5.21
CA MET A 86 1.25 3.71 4.55
C MET A 86 2.73 3.88 4.81
N ILE A 87 3.42 4.49 3.86
CA ILE A 87 4.83 4.85 3.96
C ILE A 87 4.93 6.36 3.89
N PRO A 88 5.44 7.03 4.93
CA PRO A 88 5.56 8.48 4.91
C PRO A 88 6.60 8.95 3.90
N ALA A 89 6.40 10.12 3.33
CA ALA A 89 7.43 10.81 2.56
C ALA A 89 8.67 10.97 3.44
N ASP A 90 9.81 10.46 2.97
CA ASP A 90 11.03 10.36 3.75
C ASP A 90 12.26 10.61 2.87
N PRO A 91 12.96 11.75 3.06
CA PRO A 91 14.19 12.03 2.31
C PRO A 91 15.28 10.96 2.49
N THR A 92 15.29 10.28 3.66
CA THR A 92 16.24 9.18 3.92
C THR A 92 15.98 8.00 2.99
N LEU A 93 14.71 7.65 2.76
CA LEU A 93 14.34 6.61 1.80
C LEU A 93 14.75 7.01 0.37
N GLU A 94 14.47 8.24 -0.04
CA GLU A 94 14.83 8.74 -1.37
C GLU A 94 16.35 8.68 -1.60
N LYS A 95 17.14 9.05 -0.60
CA LYS A 95 18.60 8.97 -0.64
C LYS A 95 19.08 7.51 -0.78
N ALA A 96 18.48 6.61 0.00
CA ALA A 96 18.82 5.19 -0.09
C ALA A 96 18.56 4.64 -1.49
N VAL A 97 17.39 4.95 -2.06
CA VAL A 97 17.01 4.53 -3.43
C VAL A 97 18.00 5.07 -4.47
N ARG A 98 18.37 6.36 -4.41
CA ARG A 98 19.38 6.94 -5.32
C ARG A 98 20.73 6.25 -5.22
N ASN A 99 21.10 5.78 -4.03
CA ASN A 99 22.35 5.06 -3.78
C ASN A 99 22.22 3.55 -4.01
N GLN A 100 21.08 3.08 -4.53
CA GLN A 100 20.78 1.67 -4.77
C GLN A 100 20.97 0.79 -3.52
N LYS A 101 20.55 1.31 -2.37
CA LYS A 101 20.62 0.63 -1.07
C LYS A 101 19.24 0.51 -0.44
N THR A 102 19.07 -0.54 0.34
CA THR A 102 17.85 -0.73 1.13
C THR A 102 17.86 0.17 2.35
N VAL A 103 16.84 0.98 2.53
CA VAL A 103 16.75 1.94 3.64
C VAL A 103 16.81 1.26 5.01
N SER A 104 16.20 0.11 5.17
CA SER A 104 16.22 -0.66 6.42
C SER A 104 17.63 -1.11 6.81
N THR A 105 18.52 -1.32 5.85
CA THR A 105 19.92 -1.69 6.10
C THR A 105 20.77 -0.47 6.47
N VAL A 106 20.61 0.65 5.73
CA VAL A 106 21.47 1.83 5.92
C VAL A 106 20.95 2.81 6.95
N SER A 107 19.66 2.77 7.23
CA SER A 107 18.99 3.68 8.19
C SER A 107 17.88 2.94 8.96
N PRO A 108 18.24 2.04 9.90
CA PRO A 108 17.26 1.20 10.61
C PRO A 108 16.22 2.01 11.41
N ASN A 109 16.55 3.22 11.79
CA ASN A 109 15.68 4.10 12.59
C ASN A 109 14.90 5.12 11.76
N ALA A 110 15.03 5.11 10.43
CA ALA A 110 14.26 6.00 9.57
C ALA A 110 12.75 5.74 9.72
N LYS A 111 11.94 6.79 9.57
CA LYS A 111 10.47 6.65 9.66
C LYS A 111 9.91 5.71 8.58
N SER A 112 10.50 5.70 7.39
CA SER A 112 10.15 4.75 6.34
C SER A 112 10.50 3.31 6.70
N THR A 113 11.66 3.07 7.34
CA THR A 113 12.03 1.74 7.83
C THR A 113 11.00 1.22 8.83
N LYS A 114 10.56 2.04 9.78
CA LYS A 114 9.54 1.68 10.75
C LYS A 114 8.19 1.39 10.08
N ALA A 115 7.84 2.15 9.06
CA ALA A 115 6.63 1.90 8.28
C ALA A 115 6.69 0.55 7.56
N PHE A 116 7.80 0.20 6.94
CA PHE A 116 7.99 -1.12 6.31
C PHE A 116 7.87 -2.26 7.32
N GLU A 117 8.43 -2.11 8.53
CA GLU A 117 8.31 -3.11 9.59
C GLU A 117 6.84 -3.34 9.98
N ILE A 118 6.05 -2.27 10.14
CA ILE A 118 4.63 -2.35 10.46
C ILE A 118 3.86 -3.04 9.33
N ILE A 119 4.10 -2.66 8.07
CA ILE A 119 3.46 -3.26 6.91
C ILE A 119 3.78 -4.76 6.83
N ALA A 120 5.03 -5.15 7.03
CA ALA A 120 5.44 -6.54 7.04
C ALA A 120 4.75 -7.35 8.16
N GLN A 121 4.64 -6.79 9.35
CA GLN A 121 3.90 -7.42 10.45
C GLN A 121 2.41 -7.58 10.13
N ASN A 122 1.79 -6.56 9.56
CA ASN A 122 0.37 -6.60 9.17
C ASN A 122 0.12 -7.68 8.12
N LEU A 123 1.02 -7.81 7.15
CA LEU A 123 0.91 -8.83 6.11
C LEU A 123 1.06 -10.24 6.69
N MET A 124 1.97 -10.44 7.63
CA MET A 124 2.26 -11.75 8.22
C MET A 124 1.20 -12.19 9.23
N THR A 125 0.62 -11.26 9.98
CA THR A 125 -0.37 -11.60 11.04
C THR A 125 -1.80 -11.68 10.55
N GLY A 126 -2.04 -11.33 9.29
CA GLY A 126 -3.39 -11.23 8.76
C GLY A 126 -4.15 -10.00 9.28
N ASP A 127 -5.44 -9.97 8.99
CA ASP A 127 -6.29 -8.77 9.08
C ASP A 127 -6.69 -8.41 10.52
N ASP A 128 -5.76 -7.97 11.35
CA ASP A 128 -6.10 -7.30 12.60
C ASP A 128 -6.12 -5.77 12.41
N LYS A 129 -7.26 -5.25 11.93
CA LYS A 129 -7.47 -3.83 11.63
C LYS A 129 -7.15 -2.90 12.79
N ASN A 130 -7.34 -3.35 14.03
CA ASN A 130 -7.08 -2.54 15.21
C ASN A 130 -5.59 -2.39 15.49
N ARG A 131 -4.83 -3.49 15.43
CA ARG A 131 -3.38 -3.49 15.57
C ARG A 131 -2.72 -2.63 14.49
N TYR A 132 -3.23 -2.67 13.33
CA TYR A 132 -2.84 -1.93 12.15
C TYR A 132 -2.97 -0.40 12.32
N ARG A 133 -4.17 0.08 12.69
CA ARG A 133 -4.43 1.51 12.94
C ARG A 133 -3.57 2.04 14.07
N TRP A 134 -3.43 1.26 15.14
CA TRP A 134 -2.65 1.67 16.30
C TRP A 134 -1.16 1.83 15.97
N GLY A 135 -0.55 0.90 15.26
CA GLY A 135 0.85 0.97 14.85
C GLY A 135 1.15 2.16 13.95
N ILE A 136 0.29 2.46 12.99
CA ILE A 136 0.43 3.60 12.09
C ILE A 136 0.23 4.93 12.83
N THR A 137 -0.80 5.02 13.65
CA THR A 137 -1.05 6.22 14.48
C THR A 137 0.14 6.51 15.38
N GLN A 138 0.69 5.51 16.02
CA GLN A 138 1.89 5.65 16.87
C GLN A 138 3.11 6.11 16.06
N LEU A 139 3.29 5.58 14.85
CA LEU A 139 4.36 6.00 13.96
C LEU A 139 4.27 7.50 13.65
N PHE A 140 3.10 8.00 13.25
CA PHE A 140 2.92 9.41 12.96
C PHE A 140 3.05 10.29 14.21
N ASN A 141 2.47 9.88 15.33
CA ASN A 141 2.59 10.61 16.59
C ASN A 141 4.04 10.76 17.06
N ASN A 142 4.85 9.71 16.93
CA ASN A 142 6.25 9.73 17.30
C ASN A 142 7.10 10.63 16.39
N PHE A 143 6.76 10.76 15.12
CA PHE A 143 7.54 11.54 14.16
C PHE A 143 7.01 12.96 13.94
N MET A 144 5.71 13.20 14.10
CA MET A 144 5.09 14.51 13.88
C MET A 144 4.88 15.29 15.18
N GLY A 145 4.82 14.65 16.33
CA GLY A 145 4.69 15.29 17.64
C GLY A 145 5.99 15.88 18.21
N ARG A 146 7.10 15.83 17.46
CA ARG A 146 8.42 16.34 17.85
C ARG A 146 8.87 17.61 17.12
N SER A 147 7.96 18.24 16.45
CA SER A 147 8.24 19.55 15.86
C SER A 147 8.10 20.68 16.87
#